data_f82e1d3e935f8d3bf6da9db155764c1e
#
_entry.id   f82e1d3e935f8d3bf6da9db155764c1e
#
_cell.length_a   1.000
_cell.length_b   1.000
_cell.length_c   1.000
_cell.angle_alpha   90.00
_cell.angle_beta   90.00
_cell.angle_gamma   90.00
#
_symmetry.space_group_name_H-M   'P 1'
#
loop_
_entity.id
_entity.type
_entity.pdbx_description
1 polymer ?
#
loop_
_entity_poly.entity_id
_entity_poly.type
_entity_poly.pdbx_seq_one_letter_code
_entity_poly.pdbx_strand_id
1 'polypeptide(L)'
;MNPRFLLPLGVFLVVGVVLAVGINHSHEVGVLKSPLVGHQIPDWELPGLTDPAKTLGSRQLKGQWYVLNYWGAWCYACRVEHPTLLKVQQEGRVQIIGVDWVAGNPDENAAALDWLSRLGNPYSQVVTDRDGRTAIDLGIAQAPESLLVNPQGVIVYKEPGVITAEIWKREFLSRLPKPGAS
;
A
#
# COMPACT_ATOMS: atom_id res chain seq x y z
N MET A 1 7.94 55.46 -3.67
CA MET A 1 8.31 54.07 -4.03
C MET A 1 8.68 54.04 -5.51
N ASN A 2 9.91 53.57 -5.83
CA ASN A 2 10.40 53.58 -7.21
C ASN A 2 9.59 52.55 -8.02
N PRO A 3 8.96 52.96 -9.16
CA PRO A 3 8.08 52.06 -9.97
C PRO A 3 8.83 50.82 -10.49
N ARG A 4 10.18 50.87 -10.50
CA ARG A 4 11.02 49.74 -10.93
C ARG A 4 10.92 48.51 -9.99
N PHE A 5 10.50 48.69 -8.73
CA PHE A 5 10.37 47.60 -7.77
C PHE A 5 8.91 47.06 -7.71
N LEU A 6 7.95 47.77 -8.24
CA LEU A 6 6.55 47.35 -8.24
C LEU A 6 6.30 46.18 -9.21
N LEU A 7 6.99 46.17 -10.34
CA LEU A 7 6.86 45.12 -11.33
C LEU A 7 7.34 43.75 -10.81
N PRO A 8 8.59 43.61 -10.28
CA PRO A 8 9.04 42.35 -9.73
C PRO A 8 8.23 41.89 -8.50
N LEU A 9 7.79 42.85 -7.66
CA LEU A 9 6.91 42.52 -6.52
C LEU A 9 5.56 41.98 -6.98
N GLY A 10 4.97 42.57 -8.03
CA GLY A 10 3.71 42.10 -8.62
C GLY A 10 3.83 40.69 -9.19
N VAL A 11 4.91 40.42 -9.92
CA VAL A 11 5.20 39.08 -10.46
C VAL A 11 5.37 38.06 -9.33
N PHE A 12 6.11 38.40 -8.28
CA PHE A 12 6.31 37.51 -7.12
C PHE A 12 5.00 37.18 -6.41
N LEU A 13 4.12 38.16 -6.22
CA LEU A 13 2.79 37.93 -5.64
C LEU A 13 1.91 37.03 -6.51
N VAL A 14 1.89 37.26 -7.82
CA VAL A 14 1.14 36.42 -8.76
C VAL A 14 1.63 34.98 -8.73
N VAL A 15 2.95 34.78 -8.78
CA VAL A 15 3.56 33.44 -8.68
C VAL A 15 3.22 32.78 -7.34
N GLY A 16 3.31 33.55 -6.25
CA GLY A 16 2.94 33.05 -4.90
C GLY A 16 1.47 32.60 -4.82
N VAL A 17 0.56 33.38 -5.39
CA VAL A 17 -0.86 33.02 -5.44
C VAL A 17 -1.10 31.78 -6.32
N VAL A 18 -0.49 31.71 -7.49
CA VAL A 18 -0.61 30.55 -8.39
C VAL A 18 -0.08 29.28 -7.74
N LEU A 19 1.08 29.36 -7.04
CA LEU A 19 1.62 28.23 -6.30
C LEU A 19 0.74 27.83 -5.13
N ALA A 20 0.24 28.79 -4.35
CA ALA A 20 -0.66 28.50 -3.22
C ALA A 20 -1.97 27.86 -3.68
N VAL A 21 -2.57 28.36 -4.77
CA VAL A 21 -3.77 27.77 -5.38
C VAL A 21 -3.46 26.39 -5.98
N GLY A 22 -2.31 26.24 -6.65
CA GLY A 22 -1.86 24.96 -7.22
C GLY A 22 -1.63 23.90 -6.16
N ILE A 23 -0.97 24.23 -5.06
CA ILE A 23 -0.75 23.31 -3.93
C ILE A 23 -2.08 22.92 -3.28
N ASN A 24 -2.98 23.88 -3.06
CA ASN A 24 -4.28 23.59 -2.47
C ASN A 24 -5.17 22.73 -3.39
N HIS A 25 -5.05 22.91 -4.70
CA HIS A 25 -5.80 22.11 -5.70
C HIS A 25 -5.18 20.72 -5.92
N SER A 26 -3.87 20.55 -5.70
CA SER A 26 -3.21 19.25 -5.81
C SER A 26 -3.67 18.24 -4.74
N HIS A 27 -4.22 18.70 -3.63
CA HIS A 27 -4.86 17.83 -2.63
C HIS A 27 -6.21 17.26 -3.10
N GLU A 28 -6.82 17.83 -4.14
CA GLU A 28 -8.06 17.35 -4.74
C GLU A 28 -7.85 16.55 -6.04
N VAL A 29 -6.63 16.51 -6.57
CA VAL A 29 -6.32 15.58 -7.67
C VAL A 29 -6.40 14.19 -7.07
N GLY A 30 -7.60 13.60 -7.21
CA GLY A 30 -7.89 12.28 -6.71
C GLY A 30 -6.77 11.33 -7.13
N VAL A 31 -6.29 10.53 -6.19
CA VAL A 31 -5.34 9.45 -6.42
C VAL A 31 -5.68 8.83 -7.77
N LEU A 32 -4.79 8.98 -8.75
CA LEU A 32 -5.00 8.42 -10.09
C LEU A 32 -5.34 6.95 -9.87
N LYS A 33 -6.59 6.58 -10.19
CA LYS A 33 -7.04 5.20 -10.01
C LYS A 33 -6.08 4.32 -10.79
N SER A 34 -5.42 3.42 -10.08
CA SER A 34 -4.55 2.46 -10.75
C SER A 34 -5.32 1.77 -11.88
N PRO A 35 -4.75 1.64 -13.08
CA PRO A 35 -5.40 0.96 -14.19
C PRO A 35 -5.73 -0.49 -13.87
N LEU A 36 -5.14 -1.06 -12.83
CA LEU A 36 -5.40 -2.43 -12.39
C LEU A 36 -6.68 -2.57 -11.56
N VAL A 37 -7.24 -1.46 -11.03
CA VAL A 37 -8.51 -1.52 -10.29
C VAL A 37 -9.66 -1.86 -11.22
N GLY A 38 -10.42 -2.89 -10.86
CA GLY A 38 -11.49 -3.47 -11.67
C GLY A 38 -11.03 -4.60 -12.59
N HIS A 39 -9.75 -4.92 -12.62
CA HIS A 39 -9.18 -6.00 -13.42
C HIS A 39 -8.70 -7.17 -12.56
N GLN A 40 -8.54 -8.33 -13.20
CA GLN A 40 -7.92 -9.49 -12.56
C GLN A 40 -6.52 -9.14 -12.11
N ILE A 41 -6.18 -9.55 -10.88
CA ILE A 41 -4.80 -9.42 -10.41
C ILE A 41 -3.89 -10.28 -11.31
N PRO A 42 -2.76 -9.76 -11.79
CA PRO A 42 -1.76 -10.57 -12.48
C PRO A 42 -1.39 -11.82 -11.67
N ASP A 43 -1.12 -12.92 -12.33
CA ASP A 43 -0.62 -14.12 -11.65
C ASP A 43 0.74 -13.82 -11.02
N TRP A 44 0.87 -14.14 -9.75
CA TRP A 44 2.11 -14.01 -9.01
C TRP A 44 2.30 -15.24 -8.11
N GLU A 45 3.56 -15.57 -7.84
CA GLU A 45 3.96 -16.60 -6.88
C GLU A 45 5.30 -16.21 -6.26
N LEU A 46 5.34 -16.12 -4.94
CA LEU A 46 6.50 -15.66 -4.19
C LEU A 46 6.86 -16.66 -3.09
N PRO A 47 8.15 -16.80 -2.76
CA PRO A 47 8.61 -17.64 -1.66
C PRO A 47 8.21 -17.03 -0.31
N GLY A 48 7.94 -17.89 0.67
CA GLY A 48 7.67 -17.46 2.04
C GLY A 48 8.91 -16.84 2.70
N LEU A 49 8.69 -15.80 3.53
CA LEU A 49 9.77 -15.13 4.24
C LEU A 49 10.48 -16.05 5.23
N THR A 50 9.72 -16.87 5.97
CA THR A 50 10.28 -17.78 6.98
C THR A 50 10.72 -19.13 6.41
N ASP A 51 10.07 -19.58 5.35
CA ASP A 51 10.35 -20.86 4.69
C ASP A 51 10.28 -20.67 3.15
N PRO A 52 11.42 -20.37 2.52
CA PRO A 52 11.46 -20.14 1.07
C PRO A 52 11.07 -21.35 0.21
N ALA A 53 11.01 -22.55 0.78
CA ALA A 53 10.54 -23.74 0.08
C ALA A 53 9.01 -23.76 -0.08
N LYS A 54 8.30 -22.99 0.73
CA LYS A 54 6.85 -22.80 0.62
C LYS A 54 6.58 -21.52 -0.16
N THR A 55 5.83 -21.65 -1.23
CA THR A 55 5.39 -20.52 -2.03
C THR A 55 3.93 -20.18 -1.77
N LEU A 56 3.58 -18.92 -1.92
CA LEU A 56 2.21 -18.44 -1.96
C LEU A 56 2.01 -17.64 -3.25
N GLY A 57 0.85 -17.80 -3.87
CA GLY A 57 0.53 -17.06 -5.07
C GLY A 57 -0.96 -16.72 -5.19
N SER A 58 -1.29 -15.91 -6.18
CA SER A 58 -2.65 -15.46 -6.45
C SER A 58 -3.66 -16.60 -6.58
N ARG A 59 -3.23 -17.76 -7.09
CA ARG A 59 -4.10 -18.91 -7.32
C ARG A 59 -4.58 -19.57 -6.03
N GLN A 60 -3.72 -19.64 -5.00
CA GLN A 60 -4.08 -20.21 -3.69
C GLN A 60 -5.04 -19.31 -2.91
N LEU A 61 -5.11 -18.02 -3.24
CA LEU A 61 -5.96 -17.02 -2.58
C LEU A 61 -7.33 -16.87 -3.25
N LYS A 62 -7.61 -17.58 -4.35
CA LYS A 62 -8.93 -17.58 -5.00
C LYS A 62 -10.03 -18.05 -4.04
N GLY A 63 -11.20 -17.42 -4.14
CA GLY A 63 -12.32 -17.70 -3.26
C GLY A 63 -12.31 -16.92 -1.95
N GLN A 64 -11.28 -16.12 -1.69
CA GLN A 64 -11.11 -15.38 -0.44
C GLN A 64 -10.89 -13.88 -0.71
N TRP A 65 -11.40 -13.06 0.21
CA TRP A 65 -11.00 -11.66 0.30
C TRP A 65 -9.64 -11.57 0.95
N TYR A 66 -8.74 -10.76 0.39
CA TYR A 66 -7.44 -10.49 1.02
C TYR A 66 -6.94 -9.09 0.70
N VAL A 67 -6.11 -8.58 1.59
CA VAL A 67 -5.28 -7.39 1.36
C VAL A 67 -3.87 -7.87 1.06
N LEU A 68 -3.30 -7.44 -0.06
CA LEU A 68 -1.89 -7.62 -0.37
C LEU A 68 -1.17 -6.32 -0.03
N ASN A 69 -0.34 -6.32 0.99
CA ASN A 69 0.36 -5.15 1.49
C ASN A 69 1.85 -5.27 1.21
N TYR A 70 2.37 -4.35 0.38
CA TYR A 70 3.80 -4.20 0.12
C TYR A 70 4.44 -3.35 1.20
N TRP A 71 5.47 -3.87 1.84
CA TRP A 71 6.17 -3.25 2.95
C TRP A 71 7.66 -3.62 2.94
N GLY A 72 8.44 -3.05 3.86
CA GLY A 72 9.82 -3.44 4.11
C GLY A 72 10.31 -2.90 5.43
N ALA A 73 11.31 -3.53 6.05
CA ALA A 73 11.86 -3.09 7.32
C ALA A 73 12.57 -1.73 7.22
N TRP A 74 13.03 -1.36 6.04
CA TRP A 74 13.61 -0.05 5.71
C TRP A 74 12.57 1.08 5.64
N CYS A 75 11.28 0.75 5.53
CA CYS A 75 10.20 1.69 5.24
C CYS A 75 9.69 2.37 6.51
N TYR A 76 9.99 3.65 6.71
CA TYR A 76 9.47 4.42 7.86
C TYR A 76 7.94 4.55 7.85
N ALA A 77 7.33 4.82 6.70
CA ALA A 77 5.89 4.96 6.57
C ALA A 77 5.14 3.66 6.89
N CYS A 78 5.77 2.49 6.63
CA CYS A 78 5.22 1.19 7.01
C CYS A 78 5.15 1.02 8.54
N ARG A 79 6.06 1.66 9.30
CA ARG A 79 5.97 1.70 10.78
C ARG A 79 4.77 2.49 11.26
N VAL A 80 4.38 3.52 10.53
CA VAL A 80 3.22 4.35 10.87
C VAL A 80 1.92 3.58 10.71
N GLU A 81 1.79 2.74 9.66
CA GLU A 81 0.57 1.96 9.45
C GLU A 81 0.50 0.67 10.27
N HIS A 82 1.64 0.14 10.70
CA HIS A 82 1.73 -1.16 11.36
C HIS A 82 0.75 -1.36 12.53
N PRO A 83 0.55 -0.40 13.45
CA PRO A 83 -0.45 -0.53 14.52
C PRO A 83 -1.88 -0.65 14.01
N THR A 84 -2.20 -0.03 12.87
CA THR A 84 -3.51 -0.15 12.22
C THR A 84 -3.68 -1.55 11.65
N LEU A 85 -2.68 -2.10 10.97
CA LEU A 85 -2.73 -3.45 10.42
C LEU A 85 -2.88 -4.52 11.50
N LEU A 86 -2.23 -4.34 12.67
CA LEU A 86 -2.43 -5.25 13.82
C LEU A 86 -3.88 -5.25 14.31
N LYS A 87 -4.55 -4.09 14.35
CA LYS A 87 -5.98 -4.01 14.70
C LYS A 87 -6.84 -4.69 13.65
N VAL A 88 -6.56 -4.45 12.37
CA VAL A 88 -7.26 -5.09 11.24
C VAL A 88 -7.16 -6.62 11.32
N GLN A 89 -5.98 -7.12 11.61
CA GLN A 89 -5.75 -8.56 11.80
C GLN A 89 -6.57 -9.12 12.98
N GLN A 90 -6.65 -8.39 14.10
CA GLN A 90 -7.45 -8.77 15.27
C GLN A 90 -8.96 -8.76 14.99
N GLU A 91 -9.44 -7.85 14.12
CA GLU A 91 -10.84 -7.83 13.67
C GLU A 91 -11.23 -9.08 12.86
N GLY A 92 -10.27 -9.74 12.23
CA GLY A 92 -10.46 -11.00 11.50
C GLY A 92 -11.43 -10.92 10.30
N ARG A 93 -11.67 -9.71 9.76
CA ARG A 93 -12.61 -9.48 8.65
C ARG A 93 -12.05 -9.86 7.29
N VAL A 94 -10.74 -9.80 7.16
CA VAL A 94 -9.99 -10.10 5.94
C VAL A 94 -8.59 -10.53 6.32
N GLN A 95 -8.02 -11.44 5.57
CA GLN A 95 -6.61 -11.78 5.74
C GLN A 95 -5.71 -10.73 5.10
N ILE A 96 -4.57 -10.45 5.72
CA ILE A 96 -3.54 -9.57 5.16
C ILE A 96 -2.35 -10.44 4.78
N ILE A 97 -1.94 -10.35 3.52
CA ILE A 97 -0.72 -10.98 3.01
C ILE A 97 0.36 -9.90 2.94
N GLY A 98 1.42 -10.07 3.70
CA GLY A 98 2.56 -9.16 3.64
C GLY A 98 3.51 -9.56 2.51
N VAL A 99 3.89 -8.62 1.67
CA VAL A 99 4.97 -8.79 0.70
C VAL A 99 6.17 -7.97 1.16
N ASP A 100 7.17 -8.66 1.67
CA ASP A 100 8.46 -8.05 2.01
C ASP A 100 9.20 -7.68 0.72
N TRP A 101 9.30 -6.38 0.46
CA TRP A 101 9.97 -5.86 -0.73
C TRP A 101 11.44 -5.60 -0.42
N VAL A 102 12.29 -6.48 -0.92
CA VAL A 102 13.72 -6.47 -0.62
C VAL A 102 14.42 -5.20 -1.15
N ALA A 103 13.93 -4.62 -2.26
CA ALA A 103 14.45 -3.39 -2.85
C ALA A 103 15.98 -3.39 -3.04
N GLY A 104 16.56 -4.56 -3.31
CA GLY A 104 18.01 -4.73 -3.51
C GLY A 104 18.85 -4.80 -2.22
N ASN A 105 18.23 -4.77 -1.04
CA ASN A 105 18.92 -4.94 0.23
C ASN A 105 19.07 -6.44 0.59
N PRO A 106 20.27 -7.03 0.61
CA PRO A 106 20.45 -8.46 0.88
C PRO A 106 20.05 -8.86 2.32
N ASP A 107 20.06 -7.91 3.26
CA ASP A 107 19.78 -8.15 4.68
C ASP A 107 18.28 -7.90 5.02
N GLU A 108 17.47 -7.53 4.05
CA GLU A 108 16.07 -7.15 4.29
C GLU A 108 15.25 -8.27 4.93
N ASN A 109 15.39 -9.51 4.46
CA ASN A 109 14.63 -10.62 5.01
C ASN A 109 14.93 -10.84 6.53
N ALA A 110 16.18 -10.67 6.94
CA ALA A 110 16.54 -10.77 8.36
C ALA A 110 15.97 -9.59 9.16
N ALA A 111 16.03 -8.38 8.61
CA ALA A 111 15.45 -7.19 9.22
C ALA A 111 13.92 -7.26 9.30
N ALA A 112 13.26 -7.82 8.28
CA ALA A 112 11.82 -8.05 8.26
C ALA A 112 11.39 -9.06 9.34
N LEU A 113 12.11 -10.17 9.49
CA LEU A 113 11.85 -11.16 10.55
C LEU A 113 12.03 -10.55 11.95
N ASP A 114 13.11 -9.79 12.16
CA ASP A 114 13.35 -9.08 13.43
C ASP A 114 12.25 -8.07 13.73
N TRP A 115 11.81 -7.29 12.73
CA TRP A 115 10.68 -6.38 12.87
C TRP A 115 9.42 -7.10 13.34
N LEU A 116 8.98 -8.15 12.62
CA LEU A 116 7.76 -8.86 12.94
C LEU A 116 7.81 -9.52 14.32
N SER A 117 8.99 -9.97 14.73
CA SER A 117 9.18 -10.57 16.07
C SER A 117 9.03 -9.54 17.20
N ARG A 118 9.50 -8.30 16.98
CA ARG A 118 9.48 -7.23 18.00
C ARG A 118 8.19 -6.44 18.04
N LEU A 119 7.58 -6.17 16.89
CA LEU A 119 6.42 -5.29 16.78
C LEU A 119 5.10 -6.04 16.62
N GLY A 120 5.15 -7.37 16.51
CA GLY A 120 4.00 -8.20 16.20
C GLY A 120 3.84 -8.41 14.69
N ASN A 121 3.11 -9.46 14.33
CA ASN A 121 2.88 -9.82 12.92
C ASN A 121 1.40 -9.63 12.57
N PRO A 122 1.05 -8.62 11.72
CA PRO A 122 -0.32 -8.39 11.28
C PRO A 122 -0.73 -9.29 10.11
N TYR A 123 0.20 -10.04 9.54
CA TYR A 123 0.00 -10.82 8.32
C TYR A 123 -0.38 -12.27 8.63
N SER A 124 -1.33 -12.81 7.88
CA SER A 124 -1.64 -14.25 7.90
C SER A 124 -0.52 -15.07 7.26
N GLN A 125 0.10 -14.51 6.23
CA GLN A 125 1.30 -15.05 5.57
C GLN A 125 2.19 -13.91 5.12
N VAL A 126 3.50 -14.16 5.10
CA VAL A 126 4.49 -13.20 4.60
C VAL A 126 5.32 -13.89 3.51
N VAL A 127 5.36 -13.25 2.36
CA VAL A 127 6.18 -13.65 1.22
C VAL A 127 7.21 -12.57 0.91
N THR A 128 8.20 -12.87 0.12
CA THR A 128 9.28 -11.92 -0.21
C THR A 128 9.42 -11.73 -1.72
N ASP A 129 9.39 -10.48 -2.17
CA ASP A 129 9.65 -10.07 -3.56
C ASP A 129 11.11 -9.58 -3.67
N ARG A 130 12.01 -10.53 -3.98
CA ARG A 130 13.46 -10.28 -3.95
C ARG A 130 13.95 -9.43 -5.12
N ASP A 131 13.40 -9.65 -6.28
CA ASP A 131 13.82 -9.00 -7.53
C ASP A 131 12.90 -7.84 -7.93
N GLY A 132 11.81 -7.61 -7.19
CA GLY A 132 10.85 -6.55 -7.43
C GLY A 132 9.99 -6.75 -8.69
N ARG A 133 10.03 -7.93 -9.31
CA ARG A 133 9.26 -8.19 -10.53
C ARG A 133 7.77 -8.21 -10.28
N THR A 134 7.37 -8.85 -9.18
CA THR A 134 5.96 -8.88 -8.79
C THR A 134 5.45 -7.48 -8.46
N ALA A 135 6.27 -6.65 -7.82
CA ALA A 135 5.94 -5.23 -7.60
C ALA A 135 5.66 -4.50 -8.92
N ILE A 136 6.49 -4.71 -9.95
CA ILE A 136 6.32 -4.12 -11.28
C ILE A 136 5.02 -4.60 -11.92
N ASP A 137 4.76 -5.91 -11.94
CA ASP A 137 3.58 -6.51 -12.56
C ASP A 137 2.27 -6.05 -11.89
N LEU A 138 2.32 -5.80 -10.59
CA LEU A 138 1.21 -5.26 -9.79
C LEU A 138 1.16 -3.72 -9.77
N GLY A 139 2.05 -3.08 -10.52
CA GLY A 139 2.13 -1.61 -10.59
C GLY A 139 2.42 -0.95 -9.24
N ILE A 140 3.15 -1.64 -8.35
CA ILE A 140 3.59 -1.10 -7.06
C ILE A 140 4.74 -0.13 -7.32
N ALA A 141 4.59 1.10 -6.86
CA ALA A 141 5.57 2.16 -7.08
C ALA A 141 6.33 2.55 -5.80
N GLN A 142 5.79 2.23 -4.64
CA GLN A 142 6.33 2.64 -3.34
C GLN A 142 5.93 1.64 -2.24
N ALA A 143 6.50 1.82 -1.05
CA ALA A 143 6.03 1.17 0.18
C ALA A 143 5.70 2.26 1.22
N PRO A 144 4.59 2.11 1.99
CA PRO A 144 3.61 1.03 1.86
C PRO A 144 2.67 1.25 0.68
N GLU A 145 2.22 0.16 0.09
CA GLU A 145 1.16 0.16 -0.93
C GLU A 145 0.31 -1.10 -0.79
N SER A 146 -1.02 -0.96 -0.87
CA SER A 146 -1.93 -2.07 -0.57
C SER A 146 -2.99 -2.25 -1.63
N LEU A 147 -3.26 -3.51 -1.97
CA LEU A 147 -4.32 -3.93 -2.88
C LEU A 147 -5.39 -4.70 -2.10
N LEU A 148 -6.66 -4.33 -2.26
CA LEU A 148 -7.78 -5.15 -1.82
C LEU A 148 -8.25 -6.01 -2.99
N VAL A 149 -8.27 -7.32 -2.79
CA VAL A 149 -8.62 -8.30 -3.83
C VAL A 149 -9.84 -9.10 -3.37
N ASN A 150 -10.81 -9.25 -4.26
CA ASN A 150 -12.03 -10.01 -3.99
C ASN A 150 -11.85 -11.53 -4.28
N PRO A 151 -12.83 -12.38 -3.91
CA PRO A 151 -12.76 -13.83 -4.14
C PRO A 151 -12.60 -14.25 -5.61
N GLN A 152 -13.00 -13.40 -6.54
CA GLN A 152 -12.84 -13.63 -7.97
C GLN A 152 -11.44 -13.29 -8.46
N GLY A 153 -10.57 -12.76 -7.59
CA GLY A 153 -9.22 -12.32 -7.95
C GLY A 153 -9.17 -10.93 -8.60
N VAL A 154 -10.24 -10.13 -8.47
CA VAL A 154 -10.28 -8.77 -9.01
C VAL A 154 -9.75 -7.79 -7.96
N ILE A 155 -8.87 -6.90 -8.37
CA ILE A 155 -8.42 -5.78 -7.55
C ILE A 155 -9.57 -4.77 -7.46
N VAL A 156 -10.17 -4.61 -6.27
CA VAL A 156 -11.31 -3.70 -6.06
C VAL A 156 -10.91 -2.35 -5.50
N TYR A 157 -9.71 -2.26 -4.91
CA TYR A 157 -9.15 -1.01 -4.40
C TYR A 157 -7.62 -1.09 -4.31
N LYS A 158 -6.97 0.04 -4.46
CA LYS A 158 -5.52 0.22 -4.30
C LYS A 158 -5.26 1.47 -3.47
N GLU A 159 -4.53 1.32 -2.38
CA GLU A 159 -4.07 2.42 -1.52
C GLU A 159 -2.57 2.65 -1.73
N PRO A 160 -2.17 3.79 -2.30
CA PRO A 160 -0.77 4.11 -2.55
C PRO A 160 -0.13 4.81 -1.35
N GLY A 161 -0.28 4.29 -0.16
CA GLY A 161 0.29 4.91 1.04
C GLY A 161 -0.17 4.24 2.33
N VAL A 162 0.01 4.97 3.42
CA VAL A 162 -0.29 4.51 4.78
C VAL A 162 -1.78 4.25 4.97
N ILE A 163 -2.13 3.04 5.37
CA ILE A 163 -3.48 2.71 5.81
C ILE A 163 -3.71 3.28 7.21
N THR A 164 -4.42 4.42 7.30
CA THR A 164 -4.94 4.92 8.58
C THR A 164 -6.25 4.23 8.96
N ALA A 165 -6.69 4.39 10.20
CA ALA A 165 -7.99 3.85 10.64
C ALA A 165 -9.17 4.41 9.83
N GLU A 166 -9.08 5.68 9.39
CA GLU A 166 -10.09 6.33 8.54
C GLU A 166 -10.10 5.73 7.13
N ILE A 167 -8.92 5.56 6.52
CA ILE A 167 -8.76 4.93 5.20
C ILE A 167 -9.25 3.49 5.27
N TRP A 168 -8.85 2.73 6.30
CA TRP A 168 -9.33 1.37 6.50
C TRP A 168 -10.86 1.31 6.51
N LYS A 169 -11.52 2.13 7.32
CA LYS A 169 -12.97 2.14 7.45
C LYS A 169 -13.67 2.57 6.17
N ARG A 170 -13.18 3.65 5.54
CA ARG A 170 -13.83 4.26 4.37
C ARG A 170 -13.60 3.44 3.10
N GLU A 171 -12.38 2.92 2.89
CA GLU A 171 -11.99 2.38 1.59
C GLU A 171 -11.96 0.84 1.57
N PHE A 172 -11.49 0.21 2.64
CA PHE A 172 -11.39 -1.25 2.69
C PHE A 172 -12.66 -1.89 3.29
N LEU A 173 -13.00 -1.52 4.51
CA LEU A 173 -14.09 -2.15 5.24
C LEU A 173 -15.45 -1.96 4.56
N SER A 174 -15.68 -0.81 3.91
CA SER A 174 -16.92 -0.52 3.16
C SER A 174 -17.12 -1.43 1.94
N ARG A 175 -16.05 -2.01 1.40
CA ARG A 175 -16.08 -2.92 0.23
C ARG A 175 -16.15 -4.39 0.62
N LEU A 176 -15.82 -4.71 1.86
CA LEU A 176 -15.94 -6.08 2.37
C LEU A 176 -17.41 -6.45 2.62
N PRO A 177 -17.78 -7.73 2.46
CA PRO A 177 -19.13 -8.19 2.80
C PRO A 177 -19.45 -7.90 4.26
N LYS A 178 -20.72 -7.59 4.55
CA LYS A 178 -21.15 -7.41 5.94
C LYS A 178 -21.00 -8.73 6.70
N PRO A 179 -20.72 -8.71 8.02
CA PRO A 179 -20.67 -9.91 8.83
C PRO A 179 -21.97 -10.70 8.68
N GLY A 180 -21.86 -12.01 8.34
CA GLY A 180 -23.03 -12.88 8.20
C GLY A 180 -23.74 -12.84 6.83
N ALA A 181 -23.23 -12.12 5.85
CA ALA A 181 -23.66 -12.22 4.45
C ALA A 181 -22.74 -13.25 3.73
N SER A 182 -23.14 -14.53 3.77
CA SER A 182 -22.58 -15.62 2.97
C SER A 182 -23.36 -15.78 1.67
#